data_eeb5868a0b55766b82f3e609e0327e4f
#
_entry.id   eeb5868a0b55766b82f3e609e0327e4f
#
_cell.length_a   1.000
_cell.length_b   1.000
_cell.length_c   1.000
_cell.angle_alpha   90.00
_cell.angle_beta   90.00
_cell.angle_gamma   90.00
#
_symmetry.space_group_name_H-M   'P 1'
#
loop_
_entity.id
_entity.type
_entity.pdbx_description
1 polymer ?
#
loop_
_entity_poly.entity_id
_entity_poly.type
_entity_poly.pdbx_seq_one_letter_code
_entity_poly.pdbx_strand_id
1 'polypeptide(L)'
;QHIINSYAPDMLWFVDDVFTVSHKWLSRLAEVFKERGIKIKFECISRSDRLSENVIKTLKELGCFRLWIGAESGSQHVLDLMDRRVDAADTREKIKLTRKYGIEAGTFIMLGYPGERKSDIVQTAQHLIDSDPDIFLTTVAYPIKGTPFYTEVESKLVTELPWDKRTDRDLDFRGRFSKKFYKHANRYLVNEVNYHKMKKLGTGPLAARKIFLKAKISKFMMNITK
;
A
#
# COMPACT_ATOMS: atom_id res chain seq x y z
N GLN A 1 27.84 2.57 6.66
CA GLN A 1 29.10 1.81 6.67
C GLN A 1 29.22 0.92 7.92
N HIS A 2 28.96 1.44 9.14
CA HIS A 2 29.05 0.64 10.37
C HIS A 2 28.20 -0.64 10.32
N ILE A 3 26.94 -0.53 9.94
CA ILE A 3 26.02 -1.69 9.81
C ILE A 3 26.61 -2.74 8.84
N ILE A 4 27.10 -2.29 7.68
CA ILE A 4 27.67 -3.18 6.67
C ILE A 4 28.91 -3.91 7.23
N ASN A 5 29.80 -3.18 7.90
CA ASN A 5 31.04 -3.74 8.42
C ASN A 5 30.81 -4.68 9.61
N SER A 6 29.81 -4.38 10.46
CA SER A 6 29.56 -5.14 11.69
C SER A 6 28.67 -6.36 11.52
N TYR A 7 27.74 -6.31 10.55
CA TYR A 7 26.67 -7.32 10.41
C TYR A 7 26.65 -8.00 9.04
N ALA A 8 27.40 -7.48 8.05
CA ALA A 8 27.44 -7.99 6.69
C ALA A 8 26.04 -8.34 6.09
N PRO A 9 25.04 -7.44 6.18
CA PRO A 9 23.68 -7.75 5.75
C PRO A 9 23.59 -7.91 4.25
N ASP A 10 22.73 -8.80 3.76
CA ASP A 10 22.43 -8.95 2.33
C ASP A 10 21.63 -7.75 1.78
N MET A 11 20.80 -7.15 2.63
CA MET A 11 19.98 -5.98 2.31
C MET A 11 19.64 -5.18 3.57
N LEU A 12 19.14 -3.96 3.36
CA LEU A 12 18.62 -3.10 4.43
C LEU A 12 17.14 -2.79 4.16
N TRP A 13 16.41 -2.58 5.22
CA TRP A 13 15.11 -1.93 5.17
C TRP A 13 15.16 -0.59 5.92
N PHE A 14 15.00 0.52 5.18
CA PHE A 14 14.81 1.83 5.78
C PHE A 14 13.34 1.98 6.18
N VAL A 15 13.10 2.02 7.48
CA VAL A 15 11.74 2.03 8.08
C VAL A 15 11.22 3.45 8.34
N ASP A 16 11.82 4.46 7.72
CA ASP A 16 11.30 5.82 7.75
C ASP A 16 9.93 5.88 7.06
N ASP A 17 8.97 6.62 7.64
CA ASP A 17 7.63 6.78 7.06
C ASP A 17 7.66 7.40 5.67
N VAL A 18 8.62 8.31 5.40
CA VAL A 18 8.84 8.94 4.10
C VAL A 18 10.35 9.14 3.87
N PHE A 19 11.01 8.14 3.32
CA PHE A 19 12.46 8.18 3.05
C PHE A 19 12.87 9.34 2.14
N THR A 20 12.00 9.76 1.23
CA THR A 20 12.25 10.84 0.26
C THR A 20 11.71 12.21 0.67
N VAL A 21 11.46 12.43 1.98
CA VAL A 21 10.90 13.70 2.48
C VAL A 21 11.76 14.91 2.11
N SER A 22 13.09 14.76 2.09
CA SER A 22 14.05 15.78 1.68
C SER A 22 14.86 15.34 0.48
N HIS A 23 14.56 15.92 -0.68
CA HIS A 23 15.31 15.64 -1.92
C HIS A 23 16.78 16.06 -1.81
N LYS A 24 17.06 17.19 -1.09
CA LYS A 24 18.43 17.64 -0.83
C LYS A 24 19.22 16.60 -0.01
N TRP A 25 18.60 16.06 1.03
CA TRP A 25 19.21 14.99 1.83
C TRP A 25 19.47 13.74 0.99
N LEU A 26 18.50 13.33 0.18
CA LEU A 26 18.61 12.15 -0.68
C LEU A 26 19.78 12.31 -1.69
N SER A 27 19.91 13.48 -2.29
CA SER A 27 21.03 13.76 -3.22
C SER A 27 22.37 13.68 -2.48
N ARG A 28 22.47 14.27 -1.27
CA ARG A 28 23.70 14.19 -0.46
C ARG A 28 24.02 12.77 -0.03
N LEU A 29 22.99 11.98 0.31
CA LEU A 29 23.16 10.56 0.62
C LEU A 29 23.76 9.79 -0.59
N ALA A 30 23.27 10.08 -1.80
CA ALA A 30 23.77 9.46 -3.02
C ALA A 30 25.25 9.81 -3.28
N GLU A 31 25.64 11.07 -3.08
CA GLU A 31 27.04 11.51 -3.17
C GLU A 31 27.91 10.74 -2.16
N VAL A 32 27.50 10.68 -0.90
CA VAL A 32 28.25 9.98 0.17
C VAL A 32 28.38 8.48 -0.13
N PHE A 33 27.33 7.84 -0.65
CA PHE A 33 27.41 6.43 -1.03
C PHE A 33 28.46 6.23 -2.13
N LYS A 34 28.45 7.12 -3.15
CA LYS A 34 29.42 7.10 -4.23
C LYS A 34 30.84 7.37 -3.73
N GLU A 35 31.07 8.43 -2.93
CA GLU A 35 32.36 8.80 -2.37
C GLU A 35 32.98 7.66 -1.54
N ARG A 36 32.16 6.92 -0.80
CA ARG A 36 32.59 5.84 0.08
C ARG A 36 32.51 4.45 -0.54
N GLY A 37 32.13 4.34 -1.81
CA GLY A 37 31.97 3.06 -2.49
C GLY A 37 30.95 2.14 -1.85
N ILE A 38 29.91 2.69 -1.18
CA ILE A 38 28.88 1.90 -0.50
C ILE A 38 27.95 1.30 -1.55
N LYS A 39 27.82 -0.03 -1.55
CA LYS A 39 26.90 -0.79 -2.40
C LYS A 39 26.11 -1.73 -1.52
N ILE A 40 24.84 -1.45 -1.36
CA ILE A 40 23.90 -2.29 -0.57
C ILE A 40 22.52 -2.23 -1.19
N LYS A 41 21.85 -3.37 -1.29
CA LYS A 41 20.44 -3.41 -1.68
C LYS A 41 19.58 -2.94 -0.52
N PHE A 42 18.54 -2.18 -0.81
CA PHE A 42 17.59 -1.78 0.23
C PHE A 42 16.19 -1.61 -0.29
N GLU A 43 15.24 -1.66 0.61
CA GLU A 43 13.86 -1.19 0.39
C GLU A 43 13.54 -0.03 1.33
N CYS A 44 12.64 0.83 0.90
CA CYS A 44 12.18 1.99 1.67
C CYS A 44 10.73 2.33 1.37
N ILE A 45 10.15 3.20 2.20
CA ILE A 45 8.78 3.68 2.07
C ILE A 45 8.78 5.14 1.63
N SER A 46 7.86 5.52 0.76
CA SER A 46 7.66 6.92 0.38
C SER A 46 6.21 7.21 0.03
N ARG A 47 5.89 8.51 -0.02
CA ARG A 47 4.62 9.04 -0.54
C ARG A 47 4.74 9.32 -2.02
N SER A 48 3.65 9.16 -2.78
CA SER A 48 3.62 9.42 -4.23
C SER A 48 3.98 10.86 -4.59
N ASP A 49 3.53 11.85 -3.78
CA ASP A 49 3.81 13.27 -3.98
C ASP A 49 5.30 13.68 -3.77
N ARG A 50 6.11 12.77 -3.23
CA ARG A 50 7.56 12.94 -3.04
C ARG A 50 8.40 12.24 -4.10
N LEU A 51 7.76 11.63 -5.09
CA LEU A 51 8.41 10.84 -6.14
C LEU A 51 8.41 11.60 -7.48
N SER A 52 9.49 12.32 -7.76
CA SER A 52 9.80 12.76 -9.11
C SER A 52 10.61 11.69 -9.86
N GLU A 53 10.71 11.79 -11.17
CA GLU A 53 11.54 10.91 -11.98
C GLU A 53 13.00 10.91 -11.51
N ASN A 54 13.55 12.08 -11.16
CA ASN A 54 14.92 12.22 -10.65
C ASN A 54 15.08 11.51 -9.30
N VAL A 55 14.11 11.60 -8.40
CA VAL A 55 14.12 10.90 -7.11
C VAL A 55 14.17 9.38 -7.33
N ILE A 56 13.36 8.86 -8.25
CA ILE A 56 13.32 7.42 -8.55
C ILE A 56 14.67 6.96 -9.16
N LYS A 57 15.26 7.75 -10.06
CA LYS A 57 16.61 7.48 -10.59
C LYS A 57 17.66 7.43 -9.49
N THR A 58 17.66 8.44 -8.61
CA THR A 58 18.58 8.48 -7.46
C THR A 58 18.42 7.28 -6.53
N LEU A 59 17.18 6.88 -6.23
CA LEU A 59 16.92 5.67 -5.45
C LEU A 59 17.48 4.42 -6.12
N LYS A 60 17.32 4.29 -7.45
CA LYS A 60 17.89 3.16 -8.20
C LYS A 60 19.42 3.14 -8.15
N GLU A 61 20.07 4.28 -8.32
CA GLU A 61 21.53 4.42 -8.24
C GLU A 61 22.07 4.08 -6.84
N LEU A 62 21.33 4.42 -5.79
CA LEU A 62 21.62 4.08 -4.39
C LEU A 62 21.50 2.58 -4.09
N GLY A 63 20.86 1.79 -4.96
CA GLY A 63 20.65 0.36 -4.76
C GLY A 63 19.26 -0.01 -4.23
N CYS A 64 18.28 0.92 -4.29
CA CYS A 64 16.90 0.60 -3.95
C CYS A 64 16.36 -0.47 -4.91
N PHE A 65 16.03 -1.65 -4.37
CA PHE A 65 15.45 -2.72 -5.16
C PHE A 65 13.92 -2.76 -5.06
N ARG A 66 13.34 -2.26 -3.96
CA ARG A 66 11.89 -2.15 -3.78
C ARG A 66 11.53 -0.82 -3.12
N LEU A 67 10.56 -0.14 -3.70
CA LEU A 67 9.98 1.09 -3.17
C LEU A 67 8.52 0.85 -2.81
N TRP A 68 8.19 1.04 -1.53
CA TRP A 68 6.83 0.99 -1.01
C TRP A 68 6.16 2.36 -1.13
N ILE A 69 5.06 2.44 -1.84
CA ILE A 69 4.32 3.68 -2.09
C ILE A 69 2.97 3.61 -1.37
N GLY A 70 2.72 4.55 -0.45
CA GLY A 70 1.44 4.67 0.23
C GLY A 70 0.36 5.20 -0.72
N ALA A 71 -0.38 4.30 -1.38
CA ALA A 71 -1.54 4.68 -2.19
C ALA A 71 -2.80 4.84 -1.35
N GLU A 72 -2.93 4.08 -0.26
CA GLU A 72 -4.05 4.01 0.67
C GLU A 72 -5.36 3.58 -0.01
N SER A 73 -5.78 4.26 -1.08
CA SER A 73 -6.97 3.93 -1.87
C SER A 73 -6.77 4.27 -3.34
N GLY A 74 -7.48 3.58 -4.20
CA GLY A 74 -7.59 3.95 -5.62
C GLY A 74 -8.77 4.89 -5.92
N SER A 75 -9.57 5.22 -4.90
CA SER A 75 -10.69 6.16 -4.99
C SER A 75 -10.28 7.54 -4.49
N GLN A 76 -10.44 8.57 -5.33
CA GLN A 76 -10.19 9.96 -4.93
C GLN A 76 -11.08 10.36 -3.77
N HIS A 77 -12.35 9.94 -3.78
CA HIS A 77 -13.27 10.19 -2.68
C HIS A 77 -12.72 9.73 -1.31
N VAL A 78 -12.11 8.56 -1.24
CA VAL A 78 -11.51 8.04 0.02
C VAL A 78 -10.24 8.82 0.38
N LEU A 79 -9.39 9.15 -0.59
CA LEU A 79 -8.19 9.97 -0.36
C LEU A 79 -8.54 11.35 0.17
N ASP A 80 -9.62 11.96 -0.31
CA ASP A 80 -10.13 13.26 0.16
C ASP A 80 -10.65 13.15 1.59
N LEU A 81 -11.42 12.08 1.92
CA LEU A 81 -11.86 11.81 3.29
C LEU A 81 -10.70 11.63 4.27
N MET A 82 -9.58 11.05 3.81
CA MET A 82 -8.36 10.87 4.61
C MET A 82 -7.48 12.13 4.69
N ASP A 83 -7.86 13.24 4.04
CA ASP A 83 -7.01 14.44 3.85
C ASP A 83 -5.59 14.10 3.34
N ARG A 84 -5.49 13.11 2.43
CA ARG A 84 -4.18 12.64 1.94
C ARG A 84 -3.49 13.65 1.03
N ARG A 85 -4.22 14.57 0.41
CA ARG A 85 -3.71 15.62 -0.50
C ARG A 85 -2.86 15.05 -1.63
N VAL A 86 -3.24 13.89 -2.16
CA VAL A 86 -2.61 13.23 -3.31
C VAL A 86 -3.68 12.85 -4.33
N ASP A 87 -3.29 12.81 -5.59
CA ASP A 87 -4.15 12.37 -6.68
C ASP A 87 -3.97 10.88 -6.94
N ALA A 88 -5.09 10.13 -7.06
CA ALA A 88 -5.06 8.70 -7.31
C ALA A 88 -4.45 8.36 -8.68
N ALA A 89 -4.64 9.23 -9.69
CA ALA A 89 -4.06 9.03 -11.02
C ALA A 89 -2.55 9.29 -11.00
N ASP A 90 -2.09 10.34 -10.32
CA ASP A 90 -0.66 10.60 -10.15
C ASP A 90 0.02 9.44 -9.42
N THR A 91 -0.60 8.92 -8.36
CA THR A 91 -0.06 7.75 -7.63
C THR A 91 0.10 6.54 -8.56
N ARG A 92 -0.86 6.26 -9.46
CA ARG A 92 -0.71 5.21 -10.49
C ARG A 92 0.50 5.41 -11.37
N GLU A 93 0.71 6.64 -11.82
CA GLU A 93 1.86 6.96 -12.68
C GLU A 93 3.20 6.82 -11.92
N LYS A 94 3.27 7.16 -10.62
CA LYS A 94 4.48 6.94 -9.81
C LYS A 94 4.79 5.44 -9.64
N ILE A 95 3.78 4.60 -9.45
CA ILE A 95 3.96 3.14 -9.39
C ILE A 95 4.53 2.62 -10.72
N LYS A 96 3.93 3.00 -11.86
CA LYS A 96 4.42 2.61 -13.19
C LYS A 96 5.85 3.10 -13.44
N LEU A 97 6.13 4.35 -13.07
CA LEU A 97 7.43 4.96 -13.25
C LEU A 97 8.50 4.25 -12.42
N THR A 98 8.20 3.87 -11.19
CA THR A 98 9.08 3.08 -10.32
C THR A 98 9.48 1.77 -10.99
N ARG A 99 8.51 1.03 -11.54
CA ARG A 99 8.76 -0.22 -12.28
C ARG A 99 9.56 0.02 -13.56
N LYS A 100 9.26 1.09 -14.30
CA LYS A 100 10.01 1.47 -15.53
C LYS A 100 11.50 1.61 -15.24
N TYR A 101 11.89 2.11 -14.06
CA TYR A 101 13.29 2.21 -13.63
C TYR A 101 13.85 0.92 -13.01
N GLY A 102 13.13 -0.19 -13.09
CA GLY A 102 13.58 -1.49 -12.58
C GLY A 102 13.70 -1.54 -11.06
N ILE A 103 12.87 -0.79 -10.36
CA ILE A 103 12.63 -0.90 -8.92
C ILE A 103 11.30 -1.63 -8.74
N GLU A 104 11.25 -2.66 -7.91
CA GLU A 104 9.98 -3.29 -7.55
C GLU A 104 9.06 -2.29 -6.86
N ALA A 105 7.86 -2.10 -7.37
CA ALA A 105 6.86 -1.22 -6.78
C ALA A 105 5.96 -2.01 -5.82
N GLY A 106 6.14 -1.77 -4.52
CA GLY A 106 5.19 -2.18 -3.49
C GLY A 106 4.17 -1.07 -3.23
N THR A 107 2.94 -1.43 -2.82
CA THR A 107 1.97 -0.42 -2.40
C THR A 107 1.11 -0.88 -1.23
N PHE A 108 0.70 0.07 -0.40
CA PHE A 108 -0.22 -0.15 0.72
C PHE A 108 -1.61 0.33 0.37
N ILE A 109 -2.61 -0.49 0.71
CA ILE A 109 -4.03 -0.19 0.56
C ILE A 109 -4.70 -0.31 1.93
N MET A 110 -5.47 0.70 2.29
CA MET A 110 -6.27 0.73 3.50
C MET A 110 -7.76 0.67 3.14
N LEU A 111 -8.48 -0.30 3.68
CA LEU A 111 -9.91 -0.46 3.53
C LEU A 111 -10.63 -0.01 4.80
N GLY A 112 -11.87 0.39 4.71
CA GLY A 112 -12.71 0.64 5.87
C GLY A 112 -12.48 1.97 6.57
N TYR A 113 -11.96 2.96 5.86
CA TYR A 113 -11.98 4.33 6.36
C TYR A 113 -13.43 4.84 6.43
N PRO A 114 -13.80 5.69 7.42
CA PRO A 114 -15.15 6.26 7.50
C PRO A 114 -15.62 6.88 6.20
N GLY A 115 -16.83 6.57 5.77
CA GLY A 115 -17.39 7.06 4.50
C GLY A 115 -16.99 6.27 3.25
N GLU A 116 -16.10 5.27 3.34
CA GLU A 116 -15.78 4.40 2.21
C GLU A 116 -17.01 3.63 1.73
N ARG A 117 -17.22 3.61 0.42
CA ARG A 117 -18.32 2.92 -0.25
C ARG A 117 -17.81 1.68 -0.99
N LYS A 118 -18.71 0.76 -1.29
CA LYS A 118 -18.39 -0.40 -2.12
C LYS A 118 -17.82 -0.01 -3.50
N SER A 119 -18.31 1.09 -4.08
CA SER A 119 -17.77 1.64 -5.34
C SER A 119 -16.30 2.02 -5.24
N ASP A 120 -15.88 2.54 -4.09
CA ASP A 120 -14.50 2.96 -3.86
C ASP A 120 -13.54 1.76 -3.82
N ILE A 121 -14.00 0.64 -3.25
CA ILE A 121 -13.26 -0.63 -3.27
C ILE A 121 -13.11 -1.16 -4.71
N VAL A 122 -14.14 -1.01 -5.55
CA VAL A 122 -14.07 -1.37 -6.96
C VAL A 122 -13.08 -0.47 -7.72
N GLN A 123 -13.08 0.84 -7.43
CA GLN A 123 -12.11 1.78 -8.00
C GLN A 123 -10.68 1.44 -7.54
N THR A 124 -10.51 1.03 -6.28
CA THR A 124 -9.22 0.58 -5.76
C THR A 124 -8.72 -0.68 -6.46
N ALA A 125 -9.61 -1.65 -6.76
CA ALA A 125 -9.26 -2.80 -7.59
C ALA A 125 -8.77 -2.38 -8.98
N GLN A 126 -9.49 -1.44 -9.64
CA GLN A 126 -9.12 -0.92 -10.94
C GLN A 126 -7.79 -0.16 -10.87
N HIS A 127 -7.57 0.66 -9.83
CA HIS A 127 -6.30 1.35 -9.59
C HIS A 127 -5.11 0.36 -9.53
N LEU A 128 -5.26 -0.75 -8.80
CA LEU A 128 -4.22 -1.77 -8.70
C LEU A 128 -3.99 -2.51 -10.03
N ILE A 129 -5.04 -2.73 -10.82
CA ILE A 129 -4.92 -3.33 -12.16
C ILE A 129 -4.18 -2.38 -13.10
N ASP A 130 -4.53 -1.10 -13.09
CA ASP A 130 -3.99 -0.09 -14.00
C ASP A 130 -2.54 0.31 -13.65
N SER A 131 -2.20 0.38 -12.36
CA SER A 131 -0.86 0.68 -11.88
C SER A 131 0.07 -0.52 -11.92
N ASP A 132 -0.48 -1.74 -11.87
CA ASP A 132 0.23 -3.02 -11.94
C ASP A 132 1.43 -3.10 -10.98
N PRO A 133 1.28 -2.85 -9.67
CA PRO A 133 2.38 -2.95 -8.72
C PRO A 133 2.89 -4.40 -8.66
N ASP A 134 4.19 -4.59 -8.36
CA ASP A 134 4.74 -5.94 -8.21
C ASP A 134 4.12 -6.65 -7.00
N ILE A 135 3.91 -5.91 -5.92
CA ILE A 135 3.29 -6.40 -4.68
C ILE A 135 2.36 -5.34 -4.10
N PHE A 136 1.28 -5.75 -3.46
CA PHE A 136 0.46 -4.86 -2.63
C PHE A 136 0.04 -5.54 -1.33
N LEU A 137 -0.07 -4.75 -0.28
CA LEU A 137 -0.55 -5.17 1.02
C LEU A 137 -1.83 -4.42 1.36
N THR A 138 -2.75 -5.12 2.01
CA THR A 138 -4.02 -4.53 2.44
C THR A 138 -4.14 -4.57 3.96
N THR A 139 -4.69 -3.51 4.53
CA THR A 139 -5.11 -3.47 5.92
C THR A 139 -6.54 -2.93 6.01
N VAL A 140 -7.23 -3.23 7.10
CA VAL A 140 -8.49 -2.56 7.44
C VAL A 140 -8.17 -1.47 8.44
N ALA A 141 -8.66 -0.26 8.21
CA ALA A 141 -8.42 0.89 9.08
C ALA A 141 -8.81 0.56 10.53
N TYR A 142 -7.93 0.87 11.45
CA TYR A 142 -8.17 0.76 12.88
C TYR A 142 -7.69 2.02 13.59
N PRO A 143 -8.44 2.50 14.59
CA PRO A 143 -8.08 3.73 15.28
C PRO A 143 -6.93 3.49 16.25
N ILE A 144 -5.86 4.28 16.13
CA ILE A 144 -4.70 4.25 17.03
C ILE A 144 -4.88 5.37 18.05
N LYS A 145 -4.84 5.05 19.34
CA LYS A 145 -5.01 6.03 20.42
C LYS A 145 -4.03 7.19 20.29
N GLY A 146 -4.54 8.41 20.43
CA GLY A 146 -3.76 9.65 20.30
C GLY A 146 -3.69 10.21 18.88
N THR A 147 -4.32 9.55 17.88
CA THR A 147 -4.42 10.08 16.52
C THR A 147 -5.74 10.85 16.30
N PRO A 148 -5.79 11.82 15.35
CA PRO A 148 -7.03 12.48 14.98
C PRO A 148 -8.15 11.49 14.58
N PHE A 149 -7.80 10.44 13.87
CA PHE A 149 -8.73 9.39 13.48
C PHE A 149 -9.34 8.68 14.70
N TYR A 150 -8.56 8.41 15.74
CA TYR A 150 -9.09 7.83 16.98
C TYR A 150 -10.12 8.77 17.60
N THR A 151 -9.81 10.06 17.72
CA THR A 151 -10.72 11.07 18.29
C THR A 151 -12.03 11.18 17.50
N GLU A 152 -11.97 11.08 16.17
CA GLU A 152 -13.15 11.11 15.30
C GLU A 152 -14.11 9.94 15.56
N VAL A 153 -13.58 8.77 15.83
CA VAL A 153 -14.38 7.52 15.99
C VAL A 153 -14.55 7.06 17.44
N GLU A 154 -13.96 7.74 18.41
CA GLU A 154 -13.91 7.32 19.82
C GLU A 154 -15.28 7.00 20.39
N SER A 155 -16.28 7.85 20.16
CA SER A 155 -17.67 7.63 20.62
C SER A 155 -18.39 6.46 19.95
N LYS A 156 -17.81 5.93 18.86
CA LYS A 156 -18.36 4.82 18.06
C LYS A 156 -17.58 3.53 18.24
N LEU A 157 -16.54 3.53 19.07
CA LEU A 157 -15.68 2.36 19.26
C LEU A 157 -16.47 1.17 19.76
N VAL A 158 -16.15 0.01 19.20
CA VAL A 158 -16.67 -1.29 19.60
C VAL A 158 -15.49 -2.21 19.85
N THR A 159 -15.47 -2.89 20.98
CA THR A 159 -14.47 -3.91 21.28
C THR A 159 -15.11 -5.07 22.01
N GLU A 160 -14.76 -6.28 21.59
CA GLU A 160 -15.20 -7.52 22.21
C GLU A 160 -14.17 -8.04 23.23
N LEU A 161 -12.95 -7.50 23.19
CA LEU A 161 -11.84 -7.96 24.03
C LEU A 161 -11.58 -6.98 25.18
N PRO A 162 -11.27 -7.49 26.40
CA PRO A 162 -10.75 -6.68 27.49
C PRO A 162 -9.48 -5.92 27.09
N TRP A 163 -9.24 -4.77 27.70
CA TRP A 163 -8.14 -3.87 27.35
C TRP A 163 -6.74 -4.54 27.44
N ASP A 164 -6.56 -5.45 28.39
CA ASP A 164 -5.32 -6.18 28.65
C ASP A 164 -5.03 -7.29 27.62
N LYS A 165 -6.05 -7.65 26.82
CA LYS A 165 -5.95 -8.71 25.79
C LYS A 165 -6.11 -8.19 24.36
N ARG A 166 -6.10 -6.88 24.16
CA ARG A 166 -6.31 -6.27 22.84
C ARG A 166 -5.14 -5.39 22.42
N THR A 167 -4.97 -5.28 21.12
CA THR A 167 -4.15 -4.27 20.44
C THR A 167 -5.05 -3.24 19.77
N ASP A 168 -4.48 -2.14 19.26
CA ASP A 168 -5.25 -1.17 18.44
C ASP A 168 -5.92 -1.83 17.24
N ARG A 169 -5.35 -2.90 16.69
CA ARG A 169 -5.91 -3.64 15.55
C ARG A 169 -7.20 -4.39 15.86
N ASP A 170 -7.47 -4.64 17.13
CA ASP A 170 -8.70 -5.31 17.60
C ASP A 170 -9.85 -4.32 17.76
N LEU A 171 -9.56 -3.02 17.71
CA LEU A 171 -10.57 -1.98 17.79
C LEU A 171 -11.39 -1.93 16.50
N ASP A 172 -12.70 -1.87 16.66
CA ASP A 172 -13.66 -1.63 15.58
C ASP A 172 -14.52 -0.42 15.94
N PHE A 173 -15.27 0.12 14.99
CA PHE A 173 -16.15 1.25 15.24
C PHE A 173 -17.43 1.14 14.40
N ARG A 174 -18.52 1.70 14.91
CA ARG A 174 -19.81 1.73 14.21
C ARG A 174 -19.78 2.75 13.06
N GLY A 175 -20.59 2.51 12.02
CA GLY A 175 -20.72 3.42 10.86
C GLY A 175 -19.85 3.03 9.67
N ARG A 176 -19.29 1.83 9.68
CA ARG A 176 -18.64 1.19 8.51
C ARG A 176 -19.23 -0.19 8.25
N PHE A 177 -18.83 -0.82 7.19
CA PHE A 177 -19.22 -2.20 6.88
C PHE A 177 -18.67 -3.20 7.90
N SER A 178 -19.28 -4.40 7.94
CA SER A 178 -18.89 -5.46 8.88
C SER A 178 -17.47 -6.03 8.60
N LYS A 179 -16.87 -6.65 9.61
CA LYS A 179 -15.61 -7.42 9.45
C LYS A 179 -15.71 -8.47 8.34
N LYS A 180 -16.88 -9.11 8.18
CA LYS A 180 -17.13 -10.08 7.10
C LYS A 180 -17.10 -9.42 5.73
N PHE A 181 -17.66 -8.22 5.60
CA PHE A 181 -17.60 -7.45 4.37
C PHE A 181 -16.14 -7.17 3.96
N TYR A 182 -15.29 -6.65 4.88
CA TYR A 182 -13.90 -6.36 4.57
C TYR A 182 -13.07 -7.61 4.27
N LYS A 183 -13.38 -8.75 4.90
CA LYS A 183 -12.79 -10.04 4.51
C LYS A 183 -13.10 -10.40 3.04
N HIS A 184 -14.32 -10.15 2.58
CA HIS A 184 -14.70 -10.36 1.18
C HIS A 184 -14.14 -9.28 0.26
N ALA A 185 -14.06 -8.02 0.71
CA ALA A 185 -13.43 -6.93 -0.04
C ALA A 185 -11.96 -7.21 -0.33
N ASN A 186 -11.20 -7.63 0.68
CA ASN A 186 -9.81 -8.02 0.50
C ASN A 186 -9.66 -9.20 -0.48
N ARG A 187 -10.48 -10.24 -0.32
CA ARG A 187 -10.49 -11.38 -1.26
C ARG A 187 -10.84 -10.97 -2.68
N TYR A 188 -11.76 -10.02 -2.83
CA TYR A 188 -12.10 -9.45 -4.13
C TYR A 188 -10.90 -8.74 -4.74
N LEU A 189 -10.26 -7.81 -4.03
CA LEU A 189 -9.07 -7.09 -4.52
C LEU A 189 -7.97 -8.07 -4.98
N VAL A 190 -7.59 -9.00 -4.11
CA VAL A 190 -6.51 -9.95 -4.41
C VAL A 190 -6.85 -10.82 -5.64
N ASN A 191 -8.06 -11.37 -5.70
CA ASN A 191 -8.41 -12.26 -6.81
C ASN A 191 -8.63 -11.49 -8.13
N GLU A 192 -9.23 -10.28 -8.08
CA GLU A 192 -9.45 -9.48 -9.29
C GLU A 192 -8.10 -9.04 -9.90
N VAL A 193 -7.19 -8.52 -9.09
CA VAL A 193 -5.84 -8.13 -9.54
C VAL A 193 -5.06 -9.33 -10.08
N ASN A 194 -5.05 -10.45 -9.35
CA ASN A 194 -4.36 -11.65 -9.79
C ASN A 194 -4.94 -12.22 -11.10
N TYR A 195 -6.26 -12.19 -11.26
CA TYR A 195 -6.88 -12.59 -12.52
C TYR A 195 -6.36 -11.76 -13.71
N HIS A 196 -6.31 -10.42 -13.54
CA HIS A 196 -5.81 -9.54 -14.59
C HIS A 196 -4.32 -9.75 -14.87
N LYS A 197 -3.49 -9.96 -13.83
CA LYS A 197 -2.07 -10.32 -14.00
C LYS A 197 -1.89 -11.62 -14.77
N MET A 198 -2.63 -12.67 -14.41
CA MET A 198 -2.58 -13.97 -15.12
C MET A 198 -3.01 -13.85 -16.58
N LYS A 199 -4.08 -13.08 -16.85
CA LYS A 199 -4.56 -12.82 -18.21
C LYS A 199 -3.49 -12.11 -19.05
N LYS A 200 -2.83 -11.11 -18.47
CA LYS A 200 -1.73 -10.36 -19.13
C LYS A 200 -0.53 -11.25 -19.46
N LEU A 201 -0.20 -12.18 -18.57
CA LEU A 201 0.91 -13.13 -18.75
C LEU A 201 0.55 -14.36 -19.61
N GLY A 202 -0.70 -14.52 -20.04
CA GLY A 202 -1.14 -15.68 -20.79
C GLY A 202 -1.07 -17.01 -20.03
N THR A 203 -1.02 -16.95 -18.70
CA THR A 203 -0.83 -18.15 -17.86
C THR A 203 -2.15 -18.88 -17.57
N GLY A 204 -2.15 -20.21 -17.79
CA GLY A 204 -3.10 -21.20 -17.30
C GLY A 204 -4.59 -20.83 -17.34
N PRO A 205 -5.31 -21.00 -18.50
CA PRO A 205 -6.69 -20.53 -18.63
C PRO A 205 -7.65 -21.12 -17.57
N LEU A 206 -7.44 -22.35 -17.12
CA LEU A 206 -8.24 -22.97 -16.05
C LEU A 206 -7.99 -22.32 -14.68
N ALA A 207 -6.73 -22.02 -14.35
CA ALA A 207 -6.37 -21.34 -13.10
C ALA A 207 -6.91 -19.90 -13.09
N ALA A 208 -6.79 -19.16 -14.18
CA ALA A 208 -7.35 -17.83 -14.34
C ALA A 208 -8.88 -17.83 -14.18
N ARG A 209 -9.59 -18.82 -14.76
CA ARG A 209 -11.05 -18.98 -14.59
C ARG A 209 -11.43 -19.23 -13.13
N LYS A 210 -10.68 -20.05 -12.40
CA LYS A 210 -10.93 -20.32 -10.98
C LYS A 210 -10.77 -19.04 -10.14
N ILE A 211 -9.73 -18.25 -10.41
CA ILE A 211 -9.49 -16.97 -9.71
C ILE A 211 -10.56 -15.95 -10.04
N PHE A 212 -10.97 -15.83 -11.30
CA PHE A 212 -12.09 -15.01 -11.72
C PHE A 212 -13.38 -15.33 -10.97
N LEU A 213 -13.74 -16.62 -10.86
CA LEU A 213 -14.92 -17.05 -10.10
C LEU A 213 -14.82 -16.65 -8.62
N LYS A 214 -13.64 -16.82 -7.99
CA LYS A 214 -13.41 -16.36 -6.61
C LYS A 214 -13.60 -14.87 -6.45
N ALA A 215 -13.14 -14.06 -7.41
CA ALA A 215 -13.34 -12.61 -7.41
C ALA A 215 -14.85 -12.27 -7.50
N LYS A 216 -15.58 -12.90 -8.43
CA LYS A 216 -17.03 -12.67 -8.59
C LYS A 216 -17.84 -13.08 -7.36
N ILE A 217 -17.53 -14.22 -6.76
CA ILE A 217 -18.15 -14.67 -5.51
C ILE A 217 -17.86 -13.66 -4.40
N SER A 218 -16.60 -13.23 -4.23
CA SER A 218 -16.24 -12.28 -3.20
C SER A 218 -16.95 -10.93 -3.39
N LYS A 219 -17.05 -10.44 -4.64
CA LYS A 219 -17.80 -9.22 -4.99
C LYS A 219 -19.29 -9.34 -4.67
N PHE A 220 -19.88 -10.51 -4.93
CA PHE A 220 -21.28 -10.79 -4.57
C PHE A 220 -21.45 -10.84 -3.03
N MET A 221 -20.57 -11.52 -2.33
CA MET A 221 -20.62 -11.63 -0.86
C MET A 221 -20.54 -10.26 -0.16
N MET A 222 -19.84 -9.27 -0.75
CA MET A 222 -19.86 -7.89 -0.26
C MET A 222 -21.26 -7.25 -0.28
N ASN A 223 -22.24 -7.76 -1.07
CA ASN A 223 -23.61 -7.23 -1.06
C ASN A 223 -24.43 -7.74 0.12
N ILE A 224 -24.18 -8.96 0.56
CA ILE A 224 -24.97 -9.65 1.58
C ILE A 224 -24.34 -9.62 2.98
N THR A 225 -23.09 -9.12 3.09
CA THR A 225 -22.36 -9.03 4.37
C THR A 225 -22.11 -7.59 4.84
N LYS A 226 -22.96 -6.66 4.38
CA LYS A 226 -22.88 -5.22 4.73
C LYS A 226 -22.94 -4.99 6.23
#